data_ac3fd32ad892f0e0a3e77f38ff61c1f6
#
_entry.id   ac3fd32ad892f0e0a3e77f38ff61c1f6
#
_cell.length_a   1.000
_cell.length_b   1.000
_cell.length_c   1.000
_cell.angle_alpha   90.00
_cell.angle_beta   90.00
_cell.angle_gamma   90.00
#
_symmetry.space_group_name_H-M   'P 1'
#
loop_
_entity.id
_entity.type
_entity.pdbx_description
1 polymer ?
#
loop_
_entity_poly.entity_id
_entity_poly.type
_entity_poly.pdbx_seq_one_letter_code
_entity_poly.pdbx_strand_id
1 'polypeptide(L)'
;MKAAIEEAETGVREGGIPIGSVLVHRTRIIGRGHNRRIQKNSVILHGEMDALENAGRQPASVYRECVIYTTLSPCAMCSGAILLYGIPKVVIGENQTFRGEEDLLRSHGVLVEVVQDQACIRMMSNFIRANPKLWNEDIGEI
;
A
#
# COMPACT_ATOMS: atom_id res chain seq x y z
N MET A 1 -10.98 1.79 -3.35
CA MET A 1 -10.50 2.04 -1.98
C MET A 1 -11.15 1.15 -0.93
N LYS A 2 -12.46 0.91 -1.00
CA LYS A 2 -13.16 0.06 -0.01
C LYS A 2 -12.46 -1.30 0.24
N ALA A 3 -12.09 -2.01 -0.81
CA ALA A 3 -11.42 -3.30 -0.67
C ALA A 3 -10.03 -3.18 -0.01
N ALA A 4 -9.31 -2.10 -0.28
CA ALA A 4 -8.02 -1.84 0.38
C ALA A 4 -8.21 -1.57 1.88
N ILE A 5 -9.26 -0.86 2.25
CA ILE A 5 -9.61 -0.61 3.66
C ILE A 5 -9.99 -1.93 4.36
N GLU A 6 -10.77 -2.79 3.71
CA GLU A 6 -11.10 -4.13 4.23
C GLU A 6 -9.84 -4.95 4.52
N GLU A 7 -8.85 -4.87 3.63
CA GLU A 7 -7.55 -5.52 3.84
C GLU A 7 -6.81 -4.93 5.05
N ALA A 8 -6.80 -3.61 5.20
CA ALA A 8 -6.19 -2.96 6.36
C ALA A 8 -6.87 -3.39 7.67
N GLU A 9 -8.19 -3.48 7.68
CA GLU A 9 -8.97 -3.94 8.84
C GLU A 9 -8.65 -5.41 9.18
N THR A 10 -8.48 -6.24 8.17
CA THR A 10 -8.03 -7.63 8.37
C THR A 10 -6.65 -7.65 9.04
N GLY A 11 -5.73 -6.80 8.61
CA GLY A 11 -4.42 -6.66 9.24
C GLY A 11 -4.51 -6.29 10.72
N VAL A 12 -5.42 -5.38 11.07
CA VAL A 12 -5.67 -5.02 12.48
C VAL A 12 -6.11 -6.23 13.28
N ARG A 13 -7.08 -6.99 12.76
CA ARG A 13 -7.57 -8.18 13.43
C ARG A 13 -6.49 -9.25 13.65
N GLU A 14 -5.50 -9.28 12.76
CA GLU A 14 -4.35 -10.18 12.85
C GLU A 14 -3.22 -9.66 13.74
N GLY A 15 -3.36 -8.47 14.30
CA GLY A 15 -2.33 -7.83 15.13
C GLY A 15 -1.23 -7.15 14.33
N GLY A 16 -1.45 -6.88 13.05
CA GLY A 16 -0.50 -6.24 12.17
C GLY A 16 -0.73 -4.74 11.98
N ILE A 17 0.06 -4.16 11.10
CA ILE A 17 0.00 -2.73 10.74
C ILE A 17 -1.20 -2.50 9.81
N PRO A 18 -2.05 -1.49 10.06
CA PRO A 18 -3.31 -1.31 9.34
C PRO A 18 -3.13 -0.66 7.96
N ILE A 19 -2.45 -1.34 7.07
CA ILE A 19 -2.23 -0.90 5.69
C ILE A 19 -2.70 -2.01 4.76
N GLY A 20 -3.62 -1.67 3.87
CA GLY A 20 -4.18 -2.59 2.88
C GLY A 20 -3.99 -2.07 1.48
N SER A 21 -3.92 -2.98 0.52
CA SER A 21 -3.73 -2.64 -0.88
C SER A 21 -4.43 -3.63 -1.79
N VAL A 22 -4.89 -3.15 -2.95
CA VAL A 22 -5.44 -4.00 -4.00
C VAL A 22 -4.92 -3.57 -5.37
N LEU A 23 -4.62 -4.56 -6.21
CA LEU A 23 -4.23 -4.35 -7.60
C LEU A 23 -5.43 -4.66 -8.48
N VAL A 24 -5.84 -3.66 -9.28
CA VAL A 24 -7.00 -3.76 -10.16
C VAL A 24 -6.56 -3.70 -11.61
N HIS A 25 -6.84 -4.75 -12.37
CA HIS A 25 -6.65 -4.78 -13.81
C HIS A 25 -7.99 -4.52 -14.50
N ARG A 26 -8.09 -3.39 -15.18
CA ARG A 26 -9.34 -2.90 -15.79
C ARG A 26 -10.43 -2.78 -14.71
N THR A 27 -11.39 -3.70 -14.65
CA THR A 27 -12.49 -3.68 -13.68
C THR A 27 -12.39 -4.80 -12.62
N ARG A 28 -11.30 -5.59 -12.63
CA ARG A 28 -11.16 -6.77 -11.78
C ARG A 28 -10.02 -6.62 -10.80
N ILE A 29 -10.28 -6.95 -9.54
CA ILE A 29 -9.23 -7.10 -8.54
C ILE A 29 -8.48 -8.39 -8.86
N ILE A 30 -7.18 -8.28 -9.15
CA ILE A 30 -6.33 -9.43 -9.43
C ILE A 30 -5.36 -9.76 -8.28
N GLY A 31 -5.22 -8.86 -7.31
CA GLY A 31 -4.44 -9.11 -6.11
C GLY A 31 -4.92 -8.24 -4.97
N ARG A 32 -5.01 -8.82 -3.78
CA ARG A 32 -5.34 -8.13 -2.54
C ARG A 32 -4.30 -8.47 -1.50
N GLY A 33 -3.98 -7.55 -0.64
CA GLY A 33 -3.03 -7.78 0.42
C GLY A 33 -3.07 -6.71 1.50
N HIS A 34 -2.36 -6.99 2.58
CA HIS A 34 -2.19 -6.04 3.66
C HIS A 34 -0.80 -6.24 4.26
N ASN A 35 -0.35 -5.28 5.04
CA ASN A 35 0.95 -5.37 5.69
C ASN A 35 1.00 -6.62 6.57
N ARG A 36 1.98 -7.50 6.30
CA ARG A 36 2.19 -8.76 7.01
C ARG A 36 3.57 -8.88 7.63
N ARG A 37 4.23 -7.74 7.85
CA ARG A 37 5.57 -7.76 8.43
C ARG A 37 5.58 -8.46 9.80
N ILE A 38 4.61 -8.16 10.62
CA ILE A 38 4.45 -8.79 11.95
C ILE A 38 4.00 -10.23 11.82
N GLN A 39 2.94 -10.49 11.05
CA GLN A 39 2.33 -11.82 10.93
C GLN A 39 3.29 -12.86 10.34
N LYS A 40 4.14 -12.45 9.40
CA LYS A 40 5.06 -13.32 8.66
C LYS A 40 6.52 -13.17 9.08
N ASN A 41 6.81 -12.32 10.05
CA ASN A 41 8.19 -11.95 10.37
C ASN A 41 8.97 -11.55 9.09
N SER A 42 8.37 -10.72 8.29
CA SER A 42 8.88 -10.29 6.98
C SER A 42 9.36 -8.85 7.03
N VAL A 43 10.45 -8.55 6.35
CA VAL A 43 10.93 -7.18 6.19
C VAL A 43 10.26 -6.45 5.03
N ILE A 44 9.77 -7.18 4.02
CA ILE A 44 9.30 -6.57 2.76
C ILE A 44 7.78 -6.59 2.56
N LEU A 45 7.03 -7.37 3.34
CA LEU A 45 5.59 -7.53 3.09
C LEU A 45 4.78 -6.33 3.58
N HIS A 46 5.02 -5.18 2.98
CA HIS A 46 4.08 -4.06 3.01
C HIS A 46 2.79 -4.43 2.26
N GLY A 47 1.73 -3.68 2.45
CA GLY A 47 0.44 -3.99 1.83
C GLY A 47 0.52 -4.08 0.31
N GLU A 48 1.23 -3.15 -0.32
CA GLU A 48 1.42 -3.12 -1.77
C GLU A 48 2.20 -4.35 -2.27
N MET A 49 3.25 -4.72 -1.54
CA MET A 49 4.06 -5.90 -1.89
C MET A 49 3.26 -7.17 -1.74
N ASP A 50 2.45 -7.28 -0.69
CA ASP A 50 1.56 -8.42 -0.46
C ASP A 50 0.49 -8.54 -1.57
N ALA A 51 -0.08 -7.41 -1.98
CA ALA A 51 -1.04 -7.39 -3.08
C ALA A 51 -0.41 -7.85 -4.40
N LEU A 52 0.81 -7.40 -4.70
CA LEU A 52 1.55 -7.82 -5.89
C LEU A 52 1.90 -9.31 -5.84
N GLU A 53 2.35 -9.81 -4.67
CA GLU A 53 2.63 -11.24 -4.47
C GLU A 53 1.38 -12.08 -4.71
N ASN A 54 0.24 -11.67 -4.18
CA ASN A 54 -1.03 -12.39 -4.33
C ASN A 54 -1.59 -12.31 -5.75
N ALA A 55 -1.30 -11.26 -6.50
CA ALA A 55 -1.65 -11.18 -7.93
C ALA A 55 -0.87 -12.21 -8.75
N GLY A 56 0.30 -12.61 -8.29
CA GLY A 56 1.17 -13.54 -8.97
C GLY A 56 1.89 -12.93 -10.17
N ARG A 57 2.64 -13.76 -10.89
CA ARG A 57 3.36 -13.34 -12.09
C ARG A 57 2.39 -13.04 -13.23
N GLN A 58 2.32 -11.78 -13.62
CA GLN A 58 1.52 -11.33 -14.74
C GLN A 58 2.43 -10.87 -15.89
N PRO A 59 1.97 -10.94 -17.14
CA PRO A 59 2.66 -10.28 -18.24
C PRO A 59 2.81 -8.78 -17.98
N ALA A 60 3.89 -8.18 -18.45
CA ALA A 60 4.14 -6.74 -18.28
C ALA A 60 2.97 -5.87 -18.79
N SER A 61 2.30 -6.32 -19.85
CA SER A 61 1.13 -5.63 -20.41
C SER A 61 -0.03 -5.51 -19.42
N VAL A 62 -0.21 -6.50 -18.56
CA VAL A 62 -1.28 -6.49 -17.54
C VAL A 62 -1.00 -5.40 -16.50
N TYR A 63 0.22 -5.34 -15.95
CA TYR A 63 0.58 -4.32 -14.97
C TYR A 63 0.39 -2.89 -15.52
N ARG A 64 0.69 -2.68 -16.79
CA ARG A 64 0.54 -1.37 -17.45
C ARG A 64 -0.90 -0.94 -17.64
N GLU A 65 -1.83 -1.82 -17.44
CA GLU A 65 -3.26 -1.54 -17.46
C GLU A 65 -3.89 -1.56 -16.05
N CYS A 66 -3.05 -1.62 -15.00
CA CYS A 66 -3.52 -1.70 -13.62
C CYS A 66 -3.61 -0.34 -12.95
N VAL A 67 -4.43 -0.33 -11.90
CA VAL A 67 -4.43 0.72 -10.86
C VAL A 67 -4.14 0.02 -9.54
N ILE A 68 -3.24 0.57 -8.75
CA ILE A 68 -3.02 0.10 -7.39
C ILE A 68 -3.69 1.06 -6.41
N TYR A 69 -4.50 0.50 -5.51
CA TYR A 69 -5.12 1.22 -4.40
C TYR A 69 -4.38 0.84 -3.14
N THR A 70 -3.97 1.82 -2.36
CA THR A 70 -3.30 1.59 -1.09
C THR A 70 -3.81 2.57 -0.05
N THR A 71 -4.02 2.10 1.18
CA THR A 71 -4.61 2.94 2.23
C THR A 71 -3.67 4.01 2.74
N LEU A 72 -2.36 3.83 2.54
CA LEU A 72 -1.33 4.80 2.94
C LEU A 72 -0.42 5.13 1.76
N SER A 73 0.11 6.34 1.74
CA SER A 73 1.10 6.80 0.76
C SER A 73 2.28 5.82 0.67
N PRO A 74 2.66 5.35 -0.54
CA PRO A 74 3.65 4.28 -0.68
C PRO A 74 5.08 4.73 -0.39
N CYS A 75 5.81 3.92 0.38
CA CYS A 75 7.21 4.13 0.69
C CYS A 75 8.10 3.95 -0.56
N ALA A 76 9.41 4.18 -0.40
CA ALA A 76 10.37 4.04 -1.49
C ALA A 76 10.38 2.63 -2.11
N MET A 77 10.30 1.58 -1.29
CA MET A 77 10.27 0.19 -1.77
C MET A 77 9.03 -0.09 -2.63
N CYS A 78 7.85 0.27 -2.13
CA CYS A 78 6.60 0.04 -2.85
C CYS A 78 6.48 0.91 -4.09
N SER A 79 6.93 2.17 -4.00
CA SER A 79 7.01 3.07 -5.16
C SER A 79 7.96 2.53 -6.23
N GLY A 80 9.09 1.96 -5.82
CA GLY A 80 10.02 1.29 -6.73
C GLY A 80 9.36 0.13 -7.48
N ALA A 81 8.55 -0.68 -6.78
CA ALA A 81 7.81 -1.77 -7.41
C ALA A 81 6.76 -1.24 -8.42
N ILE A 82 6.04 -0.18 -8.06
CA ILE A 82 5.07 0.48 -8.96
C ILE A 82 5.77 0.95 -10.24
N LEU A 83 6.93 1.59 -10.12
CA LEU A 83 7.71 2.06 -11.25
C LEU A 83 8.28 0.91 -12.08
N LEU A 84 8.81 -0.12 -11.42
CA LEU A 84 9.41 -1.27 -12.09
C LEU A 84 8.41 -1.97 -13.02
N TYR A 85 7.20 -2.18 -12.53
CA TYR A 85 6.18 -2.90 -13.29
C TYR A 85 5.34 -1.97 -14.20
N GLY A 86 5.58 -0.68 -14.15
CA GLY A 86 4.93 0.30 -15.03
C GLY A 86 3.45 0.47 -14.73
N ILE A 87 3.05 0.34 -13.46
CA ILE A 87 1.67 0.59 -13.04
C ILE A 87 1.38 2.08 -13.20
N PRO A 88 0.41 2.48 -14.04
CA PRO A 88 0.27 3.88 -14.45
C PRO A 88 -0.48 4.76 -13.47
N LYS A 89 -1.17 4.18 -12.49
CA LYS A 89 -1.98 4.96 -11.55
C LYS A 89 -1.97 4.34 -10.14
N VAL A 90 -1.86 5.24 -9.15
CA VAL A 90 -1.96 4.92 -7.72
C VAL A 90 -3.07 5.76 -7.11
N VAL A 91 -3.97 5.12 -6.38
CA VAL A 91 -4.98 5.80 -5.55
C VAL A 91 -4.62 5.57 -4.10
N ILE A 92 -4.38 6.65 -3.37
CA ILE A 92 -3.86 6.65 -2.00
C ILE A 92 -4.98 7.04 -1.04
N GLY A 93 -5.19 6.24 0.00
CA GLY A 93 -6.18 6.51 1.03
C GLY A 93 -5.87 7.78 1.81
N GLU A 94 -4.62 7.96 2.24
CA GLU A 94 -4.19 9.16 2.95
C GLU A 94 -2.67 9.35 2.87
N ASN A 95 -2.21 10.57 3.08
CA ASN A 95 -0.80 10.91 3.16
C ASN A 95 -0.48 11.87 4.32
N GLN A 96 -1.37 11.94 5.31
CA GLN A 96 -1.20 12.84 6.45
C GLN A 96 -0.35 12.22 7.55
N THR A 97 -0.52 10.93 7.82
CA THR A 97 0.26 10.22 8.85
C THR A 97 1.65 9.86 8.35
N PHE A 98 1.77 9.64 7.06
CA PHE A 98 3.04 9.38 6.37
C PHE A 98 2.92 9.78 4.91
N ARG A 99 3.90 10.51 4.40
CA ARG A 99 3.99 10.85 2.98
C ARG A 99 5.21 10.15 2.40
N GLY A 100 4.95 9.22 1.48
CA GLY A 100 5.99 8.46 0.80
C GLY A 100 6.51 9.17 -0.45
N GLU A 101 6.80 8.40 -1.50
CA GLU A 101 7.48 8.88 -2.71
C GLU A 101 6.51 9.37 -3.80
N GLU A 102 5.52 10.16 -3.43
CA GLU A 102 4.52 10.68 -4.37
C GLU A 102 5.15 11.53 -5.47
N ASP A 103 6.13 12.38 -5.11
CA ASP A 103 6.81 13.24 -6.08
C ASP A 103 7.63 12.42 -7.07
N LEU A 104 8.28 11.36 -6.61
CA LEU A 104 9.02 10.43 -7.46
C LEU A 104 8.07 9.74 -8.45
N LEU A 105 6.93 9.25 -7.97
CA LEU A 105 5.92 8.62 -8.83
C LEU A 105 5.44 9.58 -9.91
N ARG A 106 5.08 10.81 -9.52
CA ARG A 106 4.64 11.84 -10.48
C ARG A 106 5.73 12.20 -11.49
N SER A 107 6.97 12.29 -11.05
CA SER A 107 8.10 12.61 -11.93
C SER A 107 8.31 11.55 -13.02
N HIS A 108 7.86 10.32 -12.80
CA HIS A 108 7.90 9.23 -13.77
C HIS A 108 6.58 9.05 -14.53
N GLY A 109 5.67 10.00 -14.43
CA GLY A 109 4.41 10.00 -15.18
C GLY A 109 3.30 9.15 -14.56
N VAL A 110 3.46 8.66 -13.34
CA VAL A 110 2.40 7.94 -12.63
C VAL A 110 1.33 8.94 -12.16
N LEU A 111 0.06 8.63 -12.43
CA LEU A 111 -1.05 9.41 -11.92
C LEU A 111 -1.26 9.08 -10.44
N VAL A 112 -1.13 10.08 -9.59
CA VAL A 112 -1.26 9.91 -8.13
C VAL A 112 -2.48 10.69 -7.66
N GLU A 113 -3.45 9.97 -7.10
CA GLU A 113 -4.67 10.54 -6.52
C GLU A 113 -4.70 10.24 -5.03
N VAL A 114 -4.86 11.26 -4.20
CA VAL A 114 -4.95 11.10 -2.74
C VAL A 114 -6.38 11.47 -2.32
N VAL A 115 -7.10 10.54 -1.71
CA VAL A 115 -8.51 10.73 -1.39
C VAL A 115 -8.76 11.28 0.02
N GLN A 116 -7.75 11.24 0.88
CA GLN A 116 -7.81 11.69 2.28
C GLN A 116 -8.98 11.04 3.04
N ASP A 117 -9.03 9.73 2.99
CA ASP A 117 -10.07 8.93 3.64
C ASP A 117 -9.91 8.94 5.16
N GLN A 118 -10.98 9.31 5.87
CA GLN A 118 -10.94 9.46 7.32
C GLN A 118 -10.73 8.12 8.05
N ALA A 119 -11.24 7.02 7.52
CA ALA A 119 -11.01 5.70 8.12
C ALA A 119 -9.54 5.31 8.02
N CYS A 120 -8.90 5.56 6.88
CA CYS A 120 -7.47 5.32 6.70
C CYS A 120 -6.63 6.15 7.68
N ILE A 121 -6.94 7.45 7.79
CA ILE A 121 -6.23 8.36 8.71
C ILE A 121 -6.37 7.89 10.16
N ARG A 122 -7.59 7.54 10.59
CA ARG A 122 -7.83 7.08 11.96
C ARG A 122 -7.09 5.77 12.29
N MET A 123 -7.16 4.80 11.40
CA MET A 123 -6.47 3.51 11.61
C MET A 123 -4.97 3.71 11.82
N MET A 124 -4.33 4.49 10.95
CA MET A 124 -2.91 4.74 11.06
C MET A 124 -2.55 5.60 12.26
N SER A 125 -3.30 6.68 12.51
CA SER A 125 -3.04 7.55 13.67
C SER A 125 -3.13 6.77 14.98
N ASN A 126 -4.13 5.92 15.13
CA ASN A 126 -4.31 5.09 16.31
C ASN A 126 -3.17 4.08 16.47
N PHE A 127 -2.78 3.43 15.36
CA PHE A 127 -1.70 2.45 15.38
C PHE A 127 -0.36 3.09 15.75
N ILE A 128 -0.01 4.21 15.12
CA ILE A 128 1.26 4.91 15.36
C ILE A 128 1.37 5.34 16.82
N ARG A 129 0.27 5.88 17.37
CA ARG A 129 0.22 6.31 18.77
C ARG A 129 0.43 5.16 19.73
N ALA A 130 -0.18 4.01 19.46
CA ALA A 130 -0.10 2.84 20.32
C ALA A 130 1.20 2.03 20.12
N ASN A 131 1.80 2.08 18.95
CA ASN A 131 2.92 1.23 18.56
C ASN A 131 4.01 2.00 17.81
N PRO A 132 4.60 3.06 18.41
CA PRO A 132 5.55 3.90 17.68
C PRO A 132 6.81 3.16 17.24
N LYS A 133 7.27 2.18 18.00
CA LYS A 133 8.46 1.39 17.63
C LYS A 133 8.22 0.49 16.42
N LEU A 134 7.08 -0.17 16.37
CA LEU A 134 6.69 -1.01 15.23
C LEU A 134 6.52 -0.18 13.97
N TRP A 135 5.95 1.01 14.11
CA TRP A 135 5.80 1.93 12.98
C TRP A 135 7.16 2.44 12.48
N ASN A 136 8.03 2.88 13.37
CA ASN A 136 9.36 3.34 12.98
C ASN A 136 10.14 2.25 12.26
N GLU A 137 10.07 1.02 12.75
CA GLU A 137 10.70 -0.13 12.09
C GLU A 137 10.17 -0.34 10.67
N ASP A 138 8.87 -0.17 10.47
CA ASP A 138 8.22 -0.35 9.16
C ASP A 138 8.75 0.62 8.12
N ILE A 139 9.06 1.84 8.53
CA ILE A 139 9.55 2.90 7.63
C ILE A 139 11.08 3.11 7.71
N GLY A 140 11.79 2.23 8.39
CA GLY A 140 13.25 2.29 8.48
C GLY A 140 13.78 3.39 9.40
N GLU A 141 13.00 3.89 10.34
CA GLU A 141 13.40 4.87 11.34
C GLU A 141 13.90 4.19 12.62
N ILE A 142 14.79 4.89 13.35
CA ILE A 142 15.39 4.38 14.61
C ILE A 142 14.64 4.89 15.84
#